data_3f8b19f1352f171b67486a33363ef61d
#
_entry.id   3f8b19f1352f171b67486a33363ef61d
#
_cell.length_a   1.000
_cell.length_b   1.000
_cell.length_c   1.000
_cell.angle_alpha   90.00
_cell.angle_beta   90.00
_cell.angle_gamma   90.00
#
_symmetry.space_group_name_H-M   'P 1'
#
loop_
_entity.id
_entity.type
_entity.pdbx_description
1 polymer ?
#
loop_
_entity_poly.entity_id
_entity_poly.type
_entity_poly.pdbx_seq_one_letter_code
_entity_poly.pdbx_strand_id
1 'polypeptide(L)'
;RKEEDMVKLESKKAQVVIGVRRSGKSTLCFNVLNKAQAKFAYVNFDDERLVRLSADDLNDVLKCLYQIYGDFTHLFLDEAQNIEGWHLFVNRLLRHGMKLIITGSNAKLLSSELSTYLTGRYNEIELFPFSFREFCEMEKVETTNLSTKTDALLRRAFDKYMETGGFPEIISGEETAEEYIDTLVSNILERDIVQRFKVRYKDAFKSLSHHLMNNAPCEVIYTALQKTFNFKNDKTVENYVGYLYQAYLLKQLRKYSTKSSERIRNAKCYPIDVSLMNARKDAFAKDNFGWRLESLVYLAICRKYGVGYDVYYHKTESYEVDFVVCHRATVVELVQVSYDISSEKTLNRETSALVKAGTSLKCDKLTLVTAFEERELEVQGQVIDVCAAYKWLLI
;
A
#
# COMPACT_ATOMS: atom_id res chain seq x y z
N ARG A 1 1.27 12.47 -10.28
CA ARG A 1 1.42 11.08 -9.82
C ARG A 1 1.75 10.14 -10.97
N LYS A 2 2.64 9.17 -10.76
CA LYS A 2 3.01 8.15 -11.74
C LYS A 2 1.80 7.29 -12.18
N GLU A 3 0.88 7.05 -11.26
CA GLU A 3 -0.34 6.27 -11.51
C GLU A 3 -1.32 6.97 -12.45
N GLU A 4 -1.20 8.28 -12.69
CA GLU A 4 -2.02 8.98 -13.69
C GLU A 4 -1.83 8.39 -15.08
N ASP A 5 -0.60 8.00 -15.45
CA ASP A 5 -0.27 7.39 -16.74
C ASP A 5 -0.82 5.94 -16.88
N MET A 6 -1.18 5.32 -15.75
CA MET A 6 -1.78 3.98 -15.72
C MET A 6 -3.28 4.01 -16.02
N VAL A 7 -3.95 5.15 -15.83
CA VAL A 7 -5.38 5.33 -16.11
C VAL A 7 -5.60 5.54 -17.61
N LYS A 8 -6.19 4.54 -18.26
CA LYS A 8 -6.43 4.55 -19.72
C LYS A 8 -7.87 4.94 -20.02
N LEU A 9 -8.14 6.23 -20.16
CA LEU A 9 -9.50 6.78 -20.36
C LEU A 9 -10.21 6.18 -21.58
N GLU A 10 -9.50 5.94 -22.68
CA GLU A 10 -10.07 5.39 -23.91
C GLU A 10 -10.26 3.87 -23.90
N SER A 11 -9.94 3.22 -22.79
CA SER A 11 -10.07 1.77 -22.65
C SER A 11 -11.56 1.34 -22.63
N LYS A 12 -11.85 0.19 -23.23
CA LYS A 12 -13.15 -0.50 -23.08
C LYS A 12 -13.32 -1.19 -21.71
N LYS A 13 -12.27 -1.18 -20.89
CA LYS A 13 -12.27 -1.74 -19.54
C LYS A 13 -12.52 -0.61 -18.54
N ALA A 14 -13.25 -0.91 -17.47
CA ALA A 14 -13.35 -0.01 -16.33
C ALA A 14 -11.95 0.25 -15.72
N GLN A 15 -11.64 1.50 -15.43
CA GLN A 15 -10.43 1.88 -14.69
C GLN A 15 -10.78 1.92 -13.21
N VAL A 16 -10.21 1.01 -12.43
CA VAL A 16 -10.55 0.84 -11.02
C VAL A 16 -9.37 1.26 -10.17
N VAL A 17 -9.50 2.39 -9.49
CA VAL A 17 -8.47 2.93 -8.60
C VAL A 17 -8.81 2.56 -7.16
N ILE A 18 -7.97 1.71 -6.58
CA ILE A 18 -8.13 1.19 -5.22
C ILE A 18 -7.00 1.69 -4.31
N GLY A 19 -7.19 1.59 -3.01
CA GLY A 19 -6.17 1.97 -2.01
C GLY A 19 -6.79 2.52 -0.74
N VAL A 20 -5.96 2.78 0.26
CA VAL A 20 -6.39 3.24 1.57
C VAL A 20 -7.23 4.53 1.47
N ARG A 21 -8.15 4.71 2.42
CA ARG A 21 -8.92 5.97 2.55
C ARG A 21 -7.94 7.15 2.66
N ARG A 22 -8.26 8.28 2.00
CA ARG A 22 -7.42 9.51 1.99
C ARG A 22 -6.07 9.40 1.26
N SER A 23 -5.84 8.36 0.43
CA SER A 23 -4.64 8.29 -0.42
C SER A 23 -4.68 9.20 -1.66
N GLY A 24 -5.80 9.90 -1.90
CA GLY A 24 -5.96 10.81 -3.05
C GLY A 24 -6.54 10.16 -4.31
N LYS A 25 -7.28 9.04 -4.21
CA LYS A 25 -7.90 8.32 -5.34
C LYS A 25 -8.79 9.22 -6.20
N SER A 26 -9.75 9.90 -5.57
CA SER A 26 -10.68 10.76 -6.28
C SER A 26 -9.96 11.94 -6.95
N THR A 27 -8.97 12.54 -6.26
CA THR A 27 -8.13 13.61 -6.81
C THR A 27 -7.35 13.15 -8.04
N LEU A 28 -6.77 11.96 -8.02
CA LEU A 28 -6.07 11.38 -9.17
C LEU A 28 -7.02 11.23 -10.36
N CYS A 29 -8.23 10.70 -10.12
CA CYS A 29 -9.25 10.51 -11.18
C CYS A 29 -9.68 11.84 -11.78
N PHE A 30 -9.95 12.86 -10.95
CA PHE A 30 -10.28 14.21 -11.42
C PHE A 30 -9.14 14.83 -12.24
N ASN A 31 -7.90 14.70 -11.77
CA ASN A 31 -6.74 15.23 -12.49
C ASN A 31 -6.61 14.62 -13.89
N VAL A 32 -6.75 13.30 -14.00
CA VAL A 32 -6.68 12.61 -15.30
C VAL A 32 -7.80 13.05 -16.23
N LEU A 33 -9.05 13.12 -15.74
CA LEU A 33 -10.22 13.55 -16.53
C LEU A 33 -10.09 15.00 -16.98
N ASN A 34 -9.64 15.90 -16.09
CA ASN A 34 -9.47 17.32 -16.40
C ASN A 34 -8.32 17.55 -17.39
N LYS A 35 -7.17 16.89 -17.21
CA LYS A 35 -6.03 16.97 -18.16
C LYS A 35 -6.43 16.52 -19.56
N ALA A 36 -7.27 15.49 -19.66
CA ALA A 36 -7.79 14.98 -20.93
C ALA A 36 -8.95 15.80 -21.48
N GLN A 37 -9.44 16.83 -20.76
CA GLN A 37 -10.64 17.62 -21.11
C GLN A 37 -11.85 16.72 -21.42
N ALA A 38 -11.97 15.60 -20.70
CA ALA A 38 -13.04 14.64 -20.90
C ALA A 38 -14.39 15.19 -20.46
N LYS A 39 -15.45 14.93 -21.25
CA LYS A 39 -16.82 15.17 -20.79
C LYS A 39 -17.24 14.06 -19.86
N PHE A 40 -17.36 14.33 -18.58
CA PHE A 40 -17.66 13.30 -17.58
C PHE A 40 -18.77 13.71 -16.63
N ALA A 41 -19.50 12.72 -16.13
CA ALA A 41 -20.39 12.84 -14.98
C ALA A 41 -19.74 12.17 -13.75
N TYR A 42 -20.09 12.65 -12.56
CA TYR A 42 -19.53 12.21 -11.29
C TYR A 42 -20.62 11.92 -10.26
N VAL A 43 -20.47 10.85 -9.50
CA VAL A 43 -21.28 10.55 -8.32
C VAL A 43 -20.40 9.91 -7.24
N ASN A 44 -20.56 10.37 -6.00
CA ASN A 44 -19.90 9.82 -4.83
C ASN A 44 -20.91 9.03 -3.97
N PHE A 45 -20.71 7.73 -3.85
CA PHE A 45 -21.56 6.85 -3.04
C PHE A 45 -21.17 6.80 -1.55
N ASP A 46 -20.20 7.62 -1.10
CA ASP A 46 -19.95 7.87 0.34
C ASP A 46 -20.78 9.06 0.87
N ASP A 47 -21.61 9.69 0.02
CA ASP A 47 -22.53 10.77 0.40
C ASP A 47 -23.70 10.20 1.23
N GLU A 48 -23.93 10.76 2.43
CA GLU A 48 -24.97 10.29 3.37
C GLU A 48 -26.39 10.36 2.77
N ARG A 49 -26.63 11.21 1.80
CA ARG A 49 -27.91 11.34 1.09
C ARG A 49 -28.21 10.14 0.21
N LEU A 50 -27.16 9.40 -0.18
CA LEU A 50 -27.24 8.24 -1.08
C LEU A 50 -27.18 6.89 -0.31
N VAL A 51 -27.03 6.91 1.00
CA VAL A 51 -26.82 5.70 1.84
C VAL A 51 -27.95 4.64 1.72
N ARG A 52 -29.14 5.05 1.29
CA ARG A 52 -30.31 4.15 1.14
C ARG A 52 -30.48 3.61 -0.27
N LEU A 53 -29.62 4.01 -1.22
CA LEU A 53 -29.71 3.52 -2.59
C LEU A 53 -29.36 2.05 -2.68
N SER A 54 -30.07 1.37 -3.55
CA SER A 54 -29.85 0.00 -3.97
C SER A 54 -29.44 -0.08 -5.43
N ALA A 55 -29.10 -1.29 -5.91
CA ALA A 55 -28.79 -1.47 -7.33
C ALA A 55 -29.95 -1.10 -8.26
N ASP A 56 -31.21 -1.23 -7.80
CA ASP A 56 -32.41 -0.91 -8.58
C ASP A 56 -32.53 0.60 -8.86
N ASP A 57 -32.04 1.42 -7.91
CA ASP A 57 -32.07 2.89 -8.02
C ASP A 57 -30.99 3.46 -8.96
N LEU A 58 -29.95 2.68 -9.29
CA LEU A 58 -28.81 3.16 -10.08
C LEU A 58 -29.18 3.62 -11.50
N ASN A 59 -30.32 3.14 -12.04
CA ASN A 59 -30.81 3.64 -13.32
C ASN A 59 -31.40 5.04 -13.21
N ASP A 60 -32.04 5.36 -12.10
CA ASP A 60 -32.55 6.70 -11.86
C ASP A 60 -31.42 7.69 -11.52
N VAL A 61 -30.39 7.23 -10.80
CA VAL A 61 -29.12 7.99 -10.67
C VAL A 61 -28.56 8.34 -12.04
N LEU A 62 -28.49 7.39 -12.98
CA LEU A 62 -27.98 7.64 -14.33
C LEU A 62 -28.83 8.67 -15.08
N LYS A 63 -30.17 8.60 -14.97
CA LYS A 63 -31.07 9.61 -15.57
C LYS A 63 -30.81 11.01 -15.00
N CYS A 64 -30.67 11.11 -13.66
CA CYS A 64 -30.35 12.38 -13.02
C CYS A 64 -28.99 12.92 -13.50
N LEU A 65 -27.99 12.07 -13.66
CA LEU A 65 -26.69 12.48 -14.17
C LEU A 65 -26.80 13.05 -15.60
N TYR A 66 -27.58 12.44 -16.49
CA TYR A 66 -27.86 13.02 -17.83
C TYR A 66 -28.62 14.33 -17.77
N GLN A 67 -29.51 14.49 -16.82
CA GLN A 67 -30.22 15.77 -16.62
C GLN A 67 -29.31 16.91 -16.16
N ILE A 68 -28.31 16.58 -15.28
CA ILE A 68 -27.40 17.56 -14.70
C ILE A 68 -26.25 17.90 -15.65
N TYR A 69 -25.59 16.86 -16.20
CA TYR A 69 -24.36 17.00 -16.97
C TYR A 69 -24.57 17.04 -18.50
N GLY A 70 -25.82 16.74 -18.98
CA GLY A 70 -26.06 16.56 -20.40
C GLY A 70 -25.44 15.27 -20.93
N ASP A 71 -24.97 15.31 -22.18
CA ASP A 71 -24.30 14.19 -22.80
C ASP A 71 -22.83 14.10 -22.34
N PHE A 72 -22.43 12.97 -21.82
CA PHE A 72 -21.07 12.69 -21.33
C PHE A 72 -20.55 11.35 -21.85
N THR A 73 -19.23 11.25 -21.99
CA THR A 73 -18.55 10.04 -22.50
C THR A 73 -17.96 9.19 -21.40
N HIS A 74 -17.65 9.79 -20.25
CA HIS A 74 -17.05 9.13 -19.10
C HIS A 74 -17.97 9.26 -17.89
N LEU A 75 -18.03 8.19 -17.09
CA LEU A 75 -18.75 8.21 -15.82
C LEU A 75 -17.77 7.82 -14.69
N PHE A 76 -17.63 8.71 -13.72
CA PHE A 76 -16.82 8.49 -12.54
C PHE A 76 -17.71 8.13 -11.35
N LEU A 77 -17.57 6.87 -10.87
CA LEU A 77 -18.26 6.29 -9.71
C LEU A 77 -17.27 6.24 -8.54
N ASP A 78 -17.43 7.12 -7.57
CA ASP A 78 -16.56 7.20 -6.41
C ASP A 78 -17.14 6.36 -5.27
N GLU A 79 -16.29 5.52 -4.63
CA GLU A 79 -16.64 4.58 -3.55
C GLU A 79 -17.81 3.65 -3.92
N ALA A 80 -17.77 3.10 -5.15
CA ALA A 80 -18.87 2.30 -5.73
C ALA A 80 -19.29 1.09 -4.89
N GLN A 81 -18.39 0.52 -4.08
CA GLN A 81 -18.65 -0.62 -3.21
C GLN A 81 -19.66 -0.32 -2.07
N ASN A 82 -20.06 0.93 -1.88
CA ASN A 82 -21.07 1.28 -0.90
C ASN A 82 -22.50 0.92 -1.38
N ILE A 83 -22.68 0.61 -2.67
CA ILE A 83 -23.97 0.14 -3.22
C ILE A 83 -23.89 -1.37 -3.47
N GLU A 84 -24.71 -2.15 -2.78
CA GLU A 84 -24.80 -3.59 -3.04
C GLU A 84 -25.25 -3.86 -4.49
N GLY A 85 -24.57 -4.76 -5.22
CA GLY A 85 -24.91 -5.08 -6.61
C GLY A 85 -24.45 -4.06 -7.66
N TRP A 86 -23.67 -3.05 -7.29
CA TRP A 86 -23.09 -2.04 -8.19
C TRP A 86 -22.46 -2.61 -9.46
N HIS A 87 -21.87 -3.78 -9.37
CA HIS A 87 -21.19 -4.45 -10.48
C HIS A 87 -22.12 -4.84 -11.64
N LEU A 88 -23.42 -5.07 -11.36
CA LEU A 88 -24.42 -5.34 -12.40
C LEU A 88 -24.65 -4.10 -13.26
N PHE A 89 -24.74 -2.94 -12.62
CA PHE A 89 -24.86 -1.66 -13.28
C PHE A 89 -23.63 -1.34 -14.13
N VAL A 90 -22.43 -1.50 -13.57
CA VAL A 90 -21.15 -1.29 -14.28
C VAL A 90 -21.05 -2.22 -15.51
N ASN A 91 -21.37 -3.51 -15.38
CA ASN A 91 -21.38 -4.44 -16.52
C ASN A 91 -22.32 -4.02 -17.63
N ARG A 92 -23.51 -3.51 -17.28
CA ARG A 92 -24.47 -3.00 -18.24
C ARG A 92 -23.89 -1.80 -19.00
N LEU A 93 -23.34 -0.82 -18.28
CA LEU A 93 -22.76 0.38 -18.89
C LEU A 93 -21.56 0.07 -19.79
N LEU A 94 -20.67 -0.86 -19.39
CA LEU A 94 -19.55 -1.32 -20.21
C LEU A 94 -20.01 -1.96 -21.53
N ARG A 95 -21.11 -2.72 -21.50
CA ARG A 95 -21.71 -3.30 -22.72
C ARG A 95 -22.25 -2.24 -23.67
N HIS A 96 -22.72 -1.11 -23.14
CA HIS A 96 -23.18 0.03 -23.92
C HIS A 96 -22.05 0.98 -24.36
N GLY A 97 -20.79 0.63 -24.06
CA GLY A 97 -19.62 1.41 -24.49
C GLY A 97 -19.28 2.61 -23.61
N MET A 98 -19.93 2.76 -22.44
CA MET A 98 -19.59 3.80 -21.47
C MET A 98 -18.19 3.58 -20.93
N LYS A 99 -17.37 4.62 -20.85
CA LYS A 99 -16.05 4.64 -20.24
C LYS A 99 -16.19 4.89 -18.75
N LEU A 100 -15.69 3.97 -17.94
CA LEU A 100 -15.91 3.99 -16.50
C LEU A 100 -14.62 4.16 -15.74
N ILE A 101 -14.65 5.09 -14.77
CA ILE A 101 -13.65 5.21 -13.71
C ILE A 101 -14.36 4.91 -12.40
N ILE A 102 -13.75 4.06 -11.59
CA ILE A 102 -14.34 3.58 -10.33
C ILE A 102 -13.29 3.68 -9.25
N THR A 103 -13.67 4.20 -8.09
CA THR A 103 -12.78 4.15 -6.93
C THR A 103 -13.36 3.28 -5.83
N GLY A 104 -12.48 2.83 -4.95
CA GLY A 104 -12.87 2.16 -3.73
C GLY A 104 -11.74 2.04 -2.70
N SER A 105 -12.15 2.12 -1.44
CA SER A 105 -11.25 2.00 -0.29
C SER A 105 -11.18 0.60 0.34
N ASN A 106 -11.78 -0.41 -0.31
CA ASN A 106 -11.80 -1.78 0.18
C ASN A 106 -11.36 -2.80 -0.86
N ALA A 107 -10.26 -3.52 -0.58
CA ALA A 107 -9.65 -4.47 -1.50
C ALA A 107 -10.54 -5.69 -1.82
N LYS A 108 -11.25 -6.24 -0.82
CA LYS A 108 -11.97 -7.50 -1.02
C LYS A 108 -13.25 -7.32 -1.83
N LEU A 109 -14.00 -6.27 -1.56
CA LEU A 109 -15.24 -6.02 -2.32
C LEU A 109 -14.94 -5.77 -3.77
N LEU A 110 -13.89 -4.97 -4.06
CA LEU A 110 -13.49 -4.72 -5.41
C LEU A 110 -12.81 -5.93 -6.06
N SER A 111 -11.82 -6.56 -5.45
CA SER A 111 -11.08 -7.67 -6.09
C SER A 111 -11.91 -8.94 -6.23
N SER A 112 -12.70 -9.36 -5.23
CA SER A 112 -13.57 -10.55 -5.34
C SER A 112 -14.78 -10.31 -6.25
N GLU A 113 -15.40 -9.15 -6.17
CA GLU A 113 -16.51 -8.77 -7.05
C GLU A 113 -16.01 -8.47 -8.47
N LEU A 114 -14.90 -7.75 -8.63
CA LEU A 114 -14.29 -7.50 -9.93
C LEU A 114 -13.86 -8.79 -10.63
N SER A 115 -13.15 -9.68 -9.94
CA SER A 115 -12.70 -10.93 -10.53
C SER A 115 -13.85 -11.84 -10.90
N THR A 116 -14.91 -11.89 -10.08
CA THR A 116 -16.08 -12.75 -10.29
C THR A 116 -17.04 -12.16 -11.31
N TYR A 117 -17.35 -10.86 -11.21
CA TYR A 117 -18.44 -10.27 -12.00
C TYR A 117 -17.99 -9.44 -13.19
N LEU A 118 -16.83 -8.79 -13.12
CA LEU A 118 -16.29 -8.01 -14.25
C LEU A 118 -15.30 -8.79 -15.14
N THR A 119 -14.94 -9.99 -14.77
CA THR A 119 -14.15 -11.00 -15.50
C THR A 119 -13.29 -10.44 -16.64
N GLY A 120 -12.13 -9.85 -16.30
CA GLY A 120 -11.18 -9.28 -17.28
C GLY A 120 -11.60 -7.97 -17.95
N ARG A 121 -12.74 -7.35 -17.57
CA ARG A 121 -13.23 -6.08 -18.10
C ARG A 121 -12.83 -4.88 -17.26
N TYR A 122 -11.83 -5.00 -16.42
CA TYR A 122 -11.29 -3.90 -15.62
C TYR A 122 -9.77 -3.84 -15.70
N ASN A 123 -9.25 -2.69 -15.37
CA ASN A 123 -7.83 -2.42 -15.14
C ASN A 123 -7.72 -1.87 -13.71
N GLU A 124 -6.97 -2.58 -12.87
CA GLU A 124 -6.81 -2.24 -11.44
C GLU A 124 -5.55 -1.41 -11.25
N ILE A 125 -5.68 -0.34 -10.49
CA ILE A 125 -4.60 0.60 -10.16
C ILE A 125 -4.61 0.78 -8.65
N GLU A 126 -3.61 0.23 -7.96
CA GLU A 126 -3.46 0.43 -6.51
C GLU A 126 -2.75 1.75 -6.24
N LEU A 127 -3.41 2.66 -5.52
CA LEU A 127 -2.88 3.96 -5.15
C LEU A 127 -2.46 3.97 -3.68
N PHE A 128 -1.18 4.13 -3.45
CA PHE A 128 -0.59 4.33 -2.14
C PHE A 128 -0.66 5.80 -1.70
N PRO A 129 -0.47 6.14 -0.41
CA PRO A 129 -0.04 7.47 0.01
C PRO A 129 1.18 7.94 -0.80
N PHE A 130 1.58 9.18 -0.74
CA PHE A 130 2.70 9.69 -1.54
C PHE A 130 3.99 8.88 -1.32
N SER A 131 4.70 8.59 -2.41
CA SER A 131 6.09 8.12 -2.37
C SER A 131 7.02 9.23 -1.87
N PHE A 132 8.25 8.88 -1.51
CA PHE A 132 9.22 9.89 -1.10
C PHE A 132 9.51 10.91 -2.21
N ARG A 133 9.52 10.51 -3.48
CA ARG A 133 9.62 11.43 -4.62
C ARG A 133 8.45 12.42 -4.64
N GLU A 134 7.21 11.94 -4.53
CA GLU A 134 6.02 12.78 -4.53
C GLU A 134 5.96 13.70 -3.29
N PHE A 135 6.45 13.21 -2.14
CA PHE A 135 6.63 14.02 -0.94
C PHE A 135 7.62 15.17 -1.18
N CYS A 136 8.76 14.89 -1.80
CA CYS A 136 9.74 15.92 -2.17
C CYS A 136 9.15 16.96 -3.15
N GLU A 137 8.35 16.51 -4.13
CA GLU A 137 7.67 17.40 -5.07
C GLU A 137 6.69 18.33 -4.36
N MET A 138 5.91 17.83 -3.40
CA MET A 138 4.97 18.62 -2.60
C MET A 138 5.70 19.61 -1.67
N GLU A 139 6.78 19.19 -1.03
CA GLU A 139 7.63 20.00 -0.18
C GLU A 139 8.59 20.92 -0.98
N LYS A 140 8.56 20.84 -2.33
CA LYS A 140 9.44 21.61 -3.23
C LYS A 140 10.93 21.38 -2.97
N VAL A 141 11.29 20.15 -2.63
CA VAL A 141 12.68 19.72 -2.43
C VAL A 141 13.24 19.25 -3.75
N GLU A 142 14.38 19.80 -4.17
CA GLU A 142 15.09 19.40 -5.39
C GLU A 142 15.64 17.97 -5.26
N THR A 143 15.41 17.13 -6.28
CA THR A 143 15.79 15.71 -6.28
C THR A 143 16.78 15.33 -7.38
N THR A 144 17.10 16.24 -8.32
CA THR A 144 17.87 15.91 -9.54
C THR A 144 19.31 16.42 -9.49
N ASN A 145 19.57 17.62 -8.96
CA ASN A 145 20.90 18.22 -8.91
C ASN A 145 21.45 18.17 -7.48
N LEU A 146 22.18 17.11 -7.15
CA LEU A 146 22.70 16.91 -5.79
C LEU A 146 23.96 17.75 -5.52
N SER A 147 23.78 19.04 -5.23
CA SER A 147 24.80 19.85 -4.58
C SER A 147 24.83 19.53 -3.08
N THR A 148 25.86 19.93 -2.34
CA THR A 148 25.94 19.77 -0.88
C THR A 148 24.68 20.30 -0.18
N LYS A 149 24.12 21.43 -0.65
CA LYS A 149 22.89 22.02 -0.10
C LYS A 149 21.69 21.14 -0.40
N THR A 150 21.53 20.71 -1.64
CA THR A 150 20.35 19.89 -2.04
C THR A 150 20.41 18.51 -1.41
N ASP A 151 21.57 17.88 -1.27
CA ASP A 151 21.75 16.63 -0.54
C ASP A 151 21.34 16.77 0.94
N ALA A 152 21.77 17.83 1.62
CA ALA A 152 21.38 18.08 3.01
C ALA A 152 19.86 18.32 3.17
N LEU A 153 19.23 19.05 2.23
CA LEU A 153 17.78 19.27 2.24
C LEU A 153 17.01 17.99 1.95
N LEU A 154 17.52 17.14 1.05
CA LEU A 154 16.92 15.86 0.72
C LEU A 154 16.99 14.88 1.90
N ARG A 155 18.12 14.83 2.63
CA ARG A 155 18.24 14.06 3.88
C ARG A 155 17.25 14.53 4.95
N ARG A 156 17.12 15.84 5.13
CA ARG A 156 16.13 16.41 6.06
C ARG A 156 14.70 16.07 5.68
N ALA A 157 14.38 16.08 4.37
CA ALA A 157 13.09 15.68 3.86
C ALA A 157 12.84 14.18 4.11
N PHE A 158 13.87 13.34 3.98
CA PHE A 158 13.80 11.93 4.27
C PHE A 158 13.50 11.64 5.75
N ASP A 159 14.18 12.32 6.67
CA ASP A 159 13.92 12.21 8.10
C ASP A 159 12.47 12.57 8.42
N LYS A 160 11.98 13.71 7.86
CA LYS A 160 10.57 14.12 7.99
C LYS A 160 9.62 13.06 7.43
N TYR A 161 9.89 12.54 6.24
CA TYR A 161 9.06 11.50 5.61
C TYR A 161 9.04 10.20 6.42
N MET A 162 10.16 9.80 7.03
CA MET A 162 10.23 8.66 7.93
C MET A 162 9.35 8.83 9.18
N GLU A 163 9.16 10.04 9.65
CA GLU A 163 8.30 10.34 10.81
C GLU A 163 6.84 10.49 10.43
N THR A 164 6.54 11.29 9.39
CA THR A 164 5.19 11.74 9.06
C THR A 164 4.49 10.87 8.02
N GLY A 165 5.25 10.09 7.25
CA GLY A 165 4.70 9.31 6.14
C GLY A 165 4.28 10.17 4.94
N GLY A 166 3.45 9.59 4.06
CA GLY A 166 3.07 10.14 2.77
C GLY A 166 1.60 10.47 2.60
N PHE A 167 0.78 10.53 3.65
CA PHE A 167 -0.62 10.95 3.47
C PHE A 167 -0.70 12.42 3.03
N PRO A 168 -1.43 12.72 1.92
CA PRO A 168 -1.46 14.07 1.34
C PRO A 168 -1.85 15.17 2.31
N GLU A 169 -2.81 14.91 3.20
CA GLU A 169 -3.34 15.89 4.15
C GLU A 169 -2.35 16.23 5.27
N ILE A 170 -1.49 15.29 5.67
CA ILE A 170 -0.40 15.57 6.62
C ILE A 170 0.60 16.55 6.01
N ILE A 171 0.89 16.39 4.72
CA ILE A 171 1.87 17.23 4.02
C ILE A 171 1.30 18.64 3.80
N SER A 172 -0.03 18.79 3.65
CA SER A 172 -0.68 20.11 3.54
C SER A 172 -0.60 20.95 4.81
N GLY A 173 -0.36 20.32 5.98
CA GLY A 173 -0.02 21.00 7.22
C GLY A 173 -1.21 21.61 7.97
N GLU A 174 -2.45 21.19 7.69
CA GLU A 174 -3.64 21.69 8.39
C GLU A 174 -3.77 21.12 9.81
N GLU A 175 -3.27 19.89 10.05
CA GLU A 175 -3.28 19.19 11.33
C GLU A 175 -1.91 18.58 11.63
N THR A 176 -1.64 18.23 12.89
CA THR A 176 -0.45 17.43 13.21
C THR A 176 -0.60 15.99 12.64
N ALA A 177 0.52 15.39 12.26
CA ALA A 177 0.48 14.02 11.71
C ALA A 177 -0.15 13.03 12.71
N GLU A 178 0.09 13.19 14.01
CA GLU A 178 -0.45 12.31 15.05
C GLU A 178 -1.97 12.42 15.17
N GLU A 179 -2.53 13.65 15.24
CA GLU A 179 -3.97 13.89 15.35
C GLU A 179 -4.72 13.41 14.11
N TYR A 180 -4.17 13.70 12.93
CA TYR A 180 -4.73 13.24 11.67
C TYR A 180 -4.78 11.70 11.59
N ILE A 181 -3.67 11.02 11.89
CA ILE A 181 -3.59 9.56 11.81
C ILE A 181 -4.49 8.87 12.83
N ASP A 182 -4.55 9.36 14.07
CA ASP A 182 -5.44 8.80 15.10
C ASP A 182 -6.91 8.88 14.65
N THR A 183 -7.31 10.03 14.12
CA THR A 183 -8.65 10.24 13.56
C THR A 183 -8.92 9.34 12.35
N LEU A 184 -7.99 9.27 11.40
CA LEU A 184 -8.12 8.46 10.19
C LEU A 184 -8.24 6.97 10.52
N VAL A 185 -7.34 6.44 11.35
CA VAL A 185 -7.34 5.03 11.77
C VAL A 185 -8.61 4.70 12.52
N SER A 186 -9.02 5.53 13.48
CA SER A 186 -10.26 5.34 14.24
C SER A 186 -11.49 5.27 13.32
N ASN A 187 -11.57 6.16 12.33
CA ASN A 187 -12.66 6.17 11.36
C ASN A 187 -12.66 4.91 10.47
N ILE A 188 -11.50 4.49 9.97
CA ILE A 188 -11.38 3.26 9.16
C ILE A 188 -11.77 2.03 9.99
N LEU A 189 -11.25 1.91 11.22
CA LEU A 189 -11.56 0.78 12.10
C LEU A 189 -13.06 0.72 12.44
N GLU A 190 -13.70 1.86 12.74
CA GLU A 190 -15.11 1.87 13.15
C GLU A 190 -16.05 1.72 11.95
N ARG A 191 -15.93 2.55 10.90
CA ARG A 191 -16.86 2.59 9.76
C ARG A 191 -16.58 1.49 8.75
N ASP A 192 -15.33 1.38 8.31
CA ASP A 192 -14.99 0.52 7.18
C ASP A 192 -14.80 -0.94 7.61
N ILE A 193 -14.53 -1.20 8.91
CA ILE A 193 -14.34 -2.56 9.41
C ILE A 193 -15.42 -2.97 10.41
N VAL A 194 -15.50 -2.32 11.58
CA VAL A 194 -16.37 -2.78 12.69
C VAL A 194 -17.83 -2.82 12.26
N GLN A 195 -18.34 -1.76 11.66
CA GLN A 195 -19.74 -1.70 11.23
C GLN A 195 -20.01 -2.62 10.03
N ARG A 196 -19.12 -2.62 9.03
CA ARG A 196 -19.28 -3.39 7.80
C ARG A 196 -19.23 -4.90 8.03
N PHE A 197 -18.24 -5.40 8.78
CA PHE A 197 -18.07 -6.83 9.04
C PHE A 197 -18.76 -7.30 10.32
N LYS A 198 -19.50 -6.43 11.00
CA LYS A 198 -20.21 -6.72 12.25
C LYS A 198 -19.27 -7.37 13.28
N VAL A 199 -18.10 -6.75 13.50
CA VAL A 199 -17.07 -7.26 14.40
C VAL A 199 -17.61 -7.44 15.82
N ARG A 200 -17.50 -8.66 16.36
CA ARG A 200 -18.07 -9.02 17.66
C ARG A 200 -17.24 -8.48 18.84
N TYR A 201 -15.91 -8.62 18.77
CA TYR A 201 -14.97 -8.24 19.85
C TYR A 201 -14.29 -6.92 19.50
N LYS A 202 -15.07 -5.81 19.56
CA LYS A 202 -14.64 -4.49 19.06
C LYS A 202 -13.37 -3.98 19.71
N ASP A 203 -13.29 -4.00 21.05
CA ASP A 203 -12.14 -3.45 21.79
C ASP A 203 -10.88 -4.31 21.59
N ALA A 204 -11.02 -5.64 21.65
CA ALA A 204 -9.92 -6.55 21.37
C ALA A 204 -9.44 -6.44 19.90
N PHE A 205 -10.36 -6.22 18.96
CA PHE A 205 -10.02 -5.95 17.56
C PHE A 205 -9.24 -4.64 17.40
N LYS A 206 -9.69 -3.55 18.03
CA LYS A 206 -8.97 -2.25 17.99
C LYS A 206 -7.58 -2.39 18.60
N SER A 207 -7.47 -3.07 19.75
CA SER A 207 -6.17 -3.34 20.39
C SER A 207 -5.23 -4.18 19.51
N LEU A 208 -5.74 -5.23 18.86
CA LEU A 208 -5.00 -6.04 17.87
C LEU A 208 -4.54 -5.18 16.69
N SER A 209 -5.42 -4.32 16.17
CA SER A 209 -5.13 -3.46 15.02
C SER A 209 -3.98 -2.49 15.33
N HIS A 210 -4.05 -1.80 16.45
CA HIS A 210 -2.97 -0.91 16.90
C HIS A 210 -1.68 -1.67 17.18
N HIS A 211 -1.76 -2.85 17.81
CA HIS A 211 -0.58 -3.68 18.05
C HIS A 211 0.14 -4.03 16.75
N LEU A 212 -0.58 -4.46 15.72
CA LEU A 212 0.01 -4.84 14.44
C LEU A 212 0.59 -3.63 13.70
N MET A 213 -0.08 -2.47 13.72
CA MET A 213 0.45 -1.26 13.09
C MET A 213 1.70 -0.73 13.79
N ASN A 214 1.71 -0.72 15.12
CA ASN A 214 2.82 -0.17 15.90
C ASN A 214 4.07 -1.08 15.91
N ASN A 215 3.89 -2.40 15.73
CA ASN A 215 4.99 -3.36 15.75
C ASN A 215 5.38 -3.88 14.36
N ALA A 216 4.79 -3.34 13.30
CA ALA A 216 5.20 -3.68 11.94
C ALA A 216 6.60 -3.10 11.62
N PRO A 217 7.41 -3.83 10.82
CA PRO A 217 7.12 -5.14 10.23
C PRO A 217 7.24 -6.28 11.25
N CYS A 218 6.26 -7.17 11.28
CA CYS A 218 6.30 -8.33 12.18
C CYS A 218 5.66 -9.57 11.56
N GLU A 219 6.11 -10.75 12.01
CA GLU A 219 5.46 -12.02 11.64
C GLU A 219 4.07 -12.11 12.30
N VAL A 220 3.06 -12.47 11.52
CA VAL A 220 1.68 -12.62 12.00
C VAL A 220 1.44 -14.07 12.41
N ILE A 221 1.54 -14.33 13.71
CA ILE A 221 1.31 -15.67 14.29
C ILE A 221 -0.07 -15.68 14.97
N TYR A 222 -1.10 -16.18 14.28
CA TYR A 222 -2.49 -16.13 14.72
C TYR A 222 -2.72 -16.75 16.10
N THR A 223 -2.05 -17.87 16.41
CA THR A 223 -2.17 -18.54 17.70
C THR A 223 -1.56 -17.75 18.86
N ALA A 224 -0.47 -17.01 18.61
CA ALA A 224 0.13 -16.11 19.61
C ALA A 224 -0.78 -14.91 19.86
N LEU A 225 -1.25 -14.25 18.79
CA LEU A 225 -2.17 -13.12 18.86
C LEU A 225 -3.51 -13.51 19.52
N GLN A 226 -4.02 -14.72 19.24
CA GLN A 226 -5.22 -15.25 19.87
C GLN A 226 -5.08 -15.27 21.40
N LYS A 227 -3.95 -15.74 21.91
CA LYS A 227 -3.66 -15.78 23.35
C LYS A 227 -3.48 -14.38 23.93
N THR A 228 -2.70 -13.53 23.27
CA THR A 228 -2.40 -12.17 23.73
C THR A 228 -3.66 -11.30 23.89
N PHE A 229 -4.59 -11.38 22.93
CA PHE A 229 -5.82 -10.57 22.93
C PHE A 229 -7.05 -11.34 23.39
N ASN A 230 -6.88 -12.55 23.93
CA ASN A 230 -7.94 -13.39 24.50
C ASN A 230 -9.14 -13.64 23.55
N PHE A 231 -8.85 -13.92 22.28
CA PHE A 231 -9.89 -14.32 21.33
C PHE A 231 -10.28 -15.79 21.52
N LYS A 232 -11.51 -16.14 21.13
CA LYS A 232 -12.02 -17.50 21.28
C LYS A 232 -11.22 -18.54 20.49
N ASN A 233 -10.74 -18.19 19.30
CA ASN A 233 -9.94 -19.06 18.42
C ASN A 233 -9.06 -18.22 17.47
N ASP A 234 -8.07 -18.87 16.88
CA ASP A 234 -7.13 -18.28 15.93
C ASP A 234 -7.79 -17.88 14.59
N LYS A 235 -8.87 -18.57 14.18
CA LYS A 235 -9.65 -18.22 12.99
C LYS A 235 -10.30 -16.84 13.10
N THR A 236 -10.70 -16.44 14.30
CA THR A 236 -11.20 -15.08 14.55
C THR A 236 -10.11 -14.04 14.31
N VAL A 237 -8.87 -14.33 14.77
CA VAL A 237 -7.72 -13.46 14.55
C VAL A 237 -7.39 -13.37 13.07
N GLU A 238 -7.33 -14.51 12.36
CA GLU A 238 -7.10 -14.57 10.92
C GLU A 238 -8.10 -13.68 10.15
N ASN A 239 -9.40 -13.78 10.48
CA ASN A 239 -10.42 -12.93 9.88
C ASN A 239 -10.18 -11.45 10.17
N TYR A 240 -9.85 -11.09 11.41
CA TYR A 240 -9.62 -9.70 11.82
C TYR A 240 -8.40 -9.09 11.17
N VAL A 241 -7.30 -9.84 11.09
CA VAL A 241 -6.12 -9.43 10.30
C VAL A 241 -6.47 -9.30 8.82
N GLY A 242 -7.27 -10.23 8.30
CA GLY A 242 -7.79 -10.16 6.94
C GLY A 242 -8.60 -8.87 6.66
N TYR A 243 -9.34 -8.34 7.64
CA TYR A 243 -10.06 -7.07 7.49
C TYR A 243 -9.11 -5.87 7.40
N LEU A 244 -7.99 -5.90 8.15
CA LEU A 244 -6.97 -4.84 8.06
C LEU A 244 -6.30 -4.80 6.68
N TYR A 245 -6.02 -5.98 6.10
CA TYR A 245 -5.53 -6.06 4.72
C TYR A 245 -6.57 -5.54 3.72
N GLN A 246 -7.85 -5.87 3.93
CA GLN A 246 -8.95 -5.41 3.06
C GLN A 246 -9.17 -3.91 3.12
N ALA A 247 -8.98 -3.29 4.29
CA ALA A 247 -9.05 -1.84 4.48
C ALA A 247 -7.76 -1.10 4.05
N TYR A 248 -6.78 -1.81 3.50
CA TYR A 248 -5.47 -1.26 3.13
C TYR A 248 -4.71 -0.59 4.29
N LEU A 249 -4.99 -0.93 5.54
CA LEU A 249 -4.18 -0.46 6.67
C LEU A 249 -2.85 -1.20 6.73
N LEU A 250 -2.87 -2.49 6.39
CA LEU A 250 -1.69 -3.35 6.35
C LEU A 250 -1.56 -4.04 4.99
N LYS A 251 -0.32 -4.35 4.60
CA LYS A 251 0.02 -5.23 3.47
C LYS A 251 0.68 -6.51 3.98
N GLN A 252 0.40 -7.61 3.29
CA GLN A 252 0.95 -8.90 3.61
C GLN A 252 2.19 -9.18 2.76
N LEU A 253 3.30 -9.59 3.39
CA LEU A 253 4.48 -10.13 2.72
C LEU A 253 4.63 -11.62 3.08
N ARG A 254 4.58 -12.49 2.08
CA ARG A 254 4.65 -13.95 2.27
C ARG A 254 6.10 -14.44 2.28
N LYS A 255 6.34 -15.59 2.91
CA LYS A 255 7.63 -16.25 2.86
C LYS A 255 7.92 -16.82 1.48
N TYR A 256 9.14 -16.64 0.96
CA TYR A 256 9.62 -17.35 -0.21
C TYR A 256 9.81 -18.83 0.13
N SER A 257 9.04 -19.70 -0.49
CA SER A 257 9.16 -21.15 -0.34
C SER A 257 8.59 -21.86 -1.57
N THR A 258 9.19 -22.97 -1.93
CA THR A 258 8.65 -23.87 -2.95
C THR A 258 7.42 -24.62 -2.46
N LYS A 259 7.26 -24.75 -1.12
CA LYS A 259 6.11 -25.39 -0.48
C LYS A 259 4.98 -24.38 -0.28
N SER A 260 3.82 -24.57 -0.91
CA SER A 260 2.70 -23.65 -0.81
C SER A 260 2.16 -23.49 0.62
N SER A 261 2.21 -24.54 1.45
CA SER A 261 1.81 -24.47 2.87
C SER A 261 2.66 -23.52 3.70
N GLU A 262 3.96 -23.42 3.42
CA GLU A 262 4.85 -22.49 4.12
C GLU A 262 4.60 -21.06 3.67
N ARG A 263 4.32 -20.84 2.36
CA ARG A 263 3.95 -19.51 1.84
C ARG A 263 2.68 -18.95 2.45
N ILE A 264 1.70 -19.82 2.73
CA ILE A 264 0.40 -19.40 3.28
C ILE A 264 0.48 -19.10 4.78
N ARG A 265 1.22 -19.93 5.54
CA ARG A 265 1.23 -19.86 7.01
C ARG A 265 2.11 -18.78 7.59
N ASN A 266 3.20 -18.46 6.92
CA ASN A 266 4.21 -17.53 7.42
C ASN A 266 4.13 -16.24 6.61
N ALA A 267 3.63 -15.19 7.22
CA ALA A 267 3.55 -13.88 6.61
C ALA A 267 4.01 -12.80 7.60
N LYS A 268 4.72 -11.82 7.08
CA LYS A 268 4.94 -10.55 7.77
C LYS A 268 3.83 -9.56 7.37
N CYS A 269 3.47 -8.64 8.27
CA CYS A 269 2.63 -7.50 7.93
C CYS A 269 3.45 -6.22 7.92
N TYR A 270 3.10 -5.34 7.00
CA TYR A 270 3.70 -4.00 6.84
C TYR A 270 2.58 -2.96 6.83
N PRO A 271 2.76 -1.78 7.45
CA PRO A 271 1.78 -0.71 7.33
C PRO A 271 1.77 -0.20 5.90
N ILE A 272 0.62 0.28 5.43
CA ILE A 272 0.52 0.93 4.10
C ILE A 272 1.26 2.27 4.05
N ASP A 273 1.55 2.83 5.21
CA ASP A 273 2.30 4.06 5.40
C ASP A 273 2.94 4.07 6.79
N VAL A 274 4.16 4.59 6.91
CA VAL A 274 4.90 4.59 8.19
C VAL A 274 4.27 5.48 9.26
N SER A 275 3.43 6.45 8.88
CA SER A 275 2.67 7.25 9.85
C SER A 275 1.73 6.41 10.71
N LEU A 276 1.24 5.27 10.19
CA LEU A 276 0.39 4.35 10.95
C LEU A 276 1.10 3.71 12.14
N MET A 277 2.43 3.69 12.15
CA MET A 277 3.25 3.24 13.29
C MET A 277 3.18 4.20 14.48
N ASN A 278 2.64 5.41 14.28
CA ASN A 278 2.43 6.43 15.31
C ASN A 278 0.98 6.51 15.79
N ALA A 279 0.11 5.59 15.39
CA ALA A 279 -1.35 5.63 15.66
C ALA A 279 -1.72 5.55 17.15
N ARG A 280 -0.76 5.50 18.08
CA ARG A 280 -0.96 5.62 19.52
C ARG A 280 0.15 6.43 20.17
N LYS A 281 -0.23 7.26 21.15
CA LYS A 281 0.71 8.11 21.92
C LYS A 281 1.76 7.32 22.74
N ASP A 282 1.46 6.05 23.07
CA ASP A 282 2.31 5.13 23.82
C ASP A 282 3.09 4.16 22.92
N ALA A 283 3.14 4.42 21.61
CA ALA A 283 3.90 3.59 20.68
C ALA A 283 5.41 3.77 20.88
N PHE A 284 6.09 2.70 21.27
CA PHE A 284 7.57 2.64 21.31
C PHE A 284 8.21 2.68 19.91
N ALA A 285 7.40 2.68 18.86
CA ALA A 285 7.86 2.70 17.48
C ALA A 285 8.50 4.03 17.05
N LYS A 286 8.39 5.11 17.85
CA LYS A 286 9.00 6.43 17.52
C LYS A 286 10.52 6.34 17.31
N ASP A 287 11.20 5.46 18.03
CA ASP A 287 12.66 5.33 18.00
C ASP A 287 13.15 4.17 17.12
N ASN A 288 12.23 3.44 16.46
CA ASN A 288 12.61 2.28 15.65
C ASN A 288 12.75 2.63 14.16
N PHE A 289 13.78 3.39 13.85
CA PHE A 289 14.10 3.81 12.48
C PHE A 289 14.36 2.62 11.54
N GLY A 290 14.86 1.49 12.05
CA GLY A 290 15.06 0.29 11.25
C GLY A 290 13.75 -0.27 10.69
N TRP A 291 12.71 -0.39 11.52
CA TRP A 291 11.39 -0.87 11.10
C TRP A 291 10.71 0.07 10.12
N ARG A 292 10.86 1.38 10.33
CA ARG A 292 10.34 2.40 9.40
C ARG A 292 11.02 2.33 8.05
N LEU A 293 12.35 2.23 8.06
CA LEU A 293 13.12 2.10 6.83
C LEU A 293 12.75 0.83 6.06
N GLU A 294 12.66 -0.32 6.73
CA GLU A 294 12.24 -1.58 6.11
C GLU A 294 10.84 -1.46 5.50
N SER A 295 9.90 -0.80 6.20
CA SER A 295 8.55 -0.56 5.69
C SER A 295 8.54 0.34 4.46
N LEU A 296 9.32 1.42 4.44
CA LEU A 296 9.44 2.32 3.30
C LEU A 296 10.05 1.62 2.07
N VAL A 297 11.08 0.80 2.30
CA VAL A 297 11.69 0.00 1.23
C VAL A 297 10.70 -1.01 0.66
N TYR A 298 9.92 -1.71 1.50
CA TYR A 298 8.86 -2.60 1.05
C TYR A 298 7.84 -1.89 0.16
N LEU A 299 7.34 -0.74 0.60
CA LEU A 299 6.36 0.05 -0.16
C LEU A 299 6.93 0.58 -1.47
N ALA A 300 8.21 0.96 -1.50
CA ALA A 300 8.89 1.38 -2.72
C ALA A 300 9.04 0.20 -3.70
N ILE A 301 9.38 -1.00 -3.22
CA ILE A 301 9.41 -2.21 -4.04
C ILE A 301 8.02 -2.50 -4.63
N CYS A 302 6.95 -2.39 -3.83
CA CYS A 302 5.58 -2.58 -4.32
C CYS A 302 5.20 -1.57 -5.43
N ARG A 303 5.68 -0.33 -5.34
CA ARG A 303 5.45 0.71 -6.38
C ARG A 303 6.31 0.50 -7.63
N LYS A 304 7.55 0.01 -7.45
CA LYS A 304 8.52 -0.20 -8.53
C LYS A 304 8.13 -1.38 -9.42
N TYR A 305 7.72 -2.47 -8.80
CA TYR A 305 7.44 -3.73 -9.48
C TYR A 305 5.92 -3.91 -9.64
N GLY A 306 5.46 -3.87 -10.88
CA GLY A 306 4.04 -4.01 -11.25
C GLY A 306 3.64 -5.45 -11.56
N VAL A 307 2.65 -5.60 -12.44
CA VAL A 307 2.08 -6.89 -12.85
C VAL A 307 3.16 -7.84 -13.37
N GLY A 308 3.16 -9.07 -12.88
CA GLY A 308 4.12 -10.11 -13.26
C GLY A 308 5.30 -10.25 -12.30
N TYR A 309 5.39 -9.39 -11.31
CA TYR A 309 6.36 -9.49 -10.23
C TYR A 309 5.67 -9.87 -8.92
N ASP A 310 6.36 -10.71 -8.14
CA ASP A 310 5.99 -11.08 -6.78
C ASP A 310 7.11 -10.72 -5.83
N VAL A 311 6.76 -10.29 -4.62
CA VAL A 311 7.71 -9.97 -3.55
C VAL A 311 7.49 -10.90 -2.38
N TYR A 312 8.58 -11.42 -1.82
CA TYR A 312 8.59 -12.33 -0.69
C TYR A 312 9.68 -11.92 0.30
N TYR A 313 9.65 -12.41 1.55
CA TYR A 313 10.84 -12.46 2.40
C TYR A 313 11.41 -13.88 2.41
N HIS A 314 12.70 -14.03 2.64
CA HIS A 314 13.35 -15.35 2.70
C HIS A 314 13.97 -15.57 4.05
N LYS A 315 13.56 -16.63 4.74
CA LYS A 315 14.05 -16.98 6.08
C LYS A 315 14.37 -18.45 6.14
N THR A 316 15.61 -18.73 6.53
CA THR A 316 16.14 -20.06 6.84
C THR A 316 16.43 -20.16 8.35
N GLU A 317 17.00 -21.25 8.81
CA GLU A 317 17.46 -21.38 10.20
C GLU A 317 18.69 -20.52 10.50
N SER A 318 19.47 -20.13 9.48
CA SER A 318 20.76 -19.46 9.63
C SER A 318 20.82 -18.01 9.16
N TYR A 319 19.88 -17.56 8.33
CA TYR A 319 19.82 -16.19 7.83
C TYR A 319 18.41 -15.81 7.36
N GLU A 320 18.19 -14.50 7.26
CA GLU A 320 16.97 -13.90 6.72
C GLU A 320 17.35 -12.83 5.71
N VAL A 321 16.61 -12.75 4.59
CA VAL A 321 16.66 -11.65 3.62
C VAL A 321 15.30 -11.01 3.56
N ASP A 322 15.27 -9.68 3.70
CA ASP A 322 14.03 -8.93 3.87
C ASP A 322 13.14 -9.01 2.64
N PHE A 323 13.71 -8.86 1.43
CA PHE A 323 12.92 -8.89 0.20
C PHE A 323 13.58 -9.71 -0.90
N VAL A 324 12.80 -10.62 -1.45
CA VAL A 324 13.10 -11.44 -2.64
C VAL A 324 12.12 -11.02 -3.72
N VAL A 325 12.60 -10.37 -4.75
CA VAL A 325 11.79 -9.95 -5.90
C VAL A 325 11.87 -11.02 -6.97
N CYS A 326 10.71 -11.53 -7.38
CA CYS A 326 10.59 -12.53 -8.42
C CYS A 326 9.85 -11.98 -9.63
N HIS A 327 10.36 -12.25 -10.82
CA HIS A 327 9.61 -12.11 -12.07
C HIS A 327 9.18 -13.51 -12.50
N ARG A 328 7.90 -13.83 -12.34
CA ARG A 328 7.36 -15.19 -12.48
C ARG A 328 8.06 -16.17 -11.51
N ALA A 329 8.81 -17.16 -12.04
CA ALA A 329 9.54 -18.14 -11.22
C ALA A 329 11.01 -17.79 -10.96
N THR A 330 11.52 -16.68 -11.51
CA THR A 330 12.93 -16.30 -11.41
C THR A 330 13.13 -15.20 -10.37
N VAL A 331 14.07 -15.38 -9.47
CA VAL A 331 14.50 -14.33 -8.54
C VAL A 331 15.35 -13.32 -9.33
N VAL A 332 14.96 -12.06 -9.30
CA VAL A 332 15.61 -10.98 -10.09
C VAL A 332 16.34 -9.97 -9.23
N GLU A 333 16.01 -9.85 -7.96
CA GLU A 333 16.69 -8.95 -7.03
C GLU A 333 16.51 -9.45 -5.59
N LEU A 334 17.57 -9.35 -4.79
CA LEU A 334 17.54 -9.55 -3.34
C LEU A 334 17.84 -8.22 -2.66
N VAL A 335 16.98 -7.80 -1.75
CA VAL A 335 17.13 -6.53 -1.03
C VAL A 335 17.15 -6.79 0.46
N GLN A 336 18.19 -6.29 1.11
CA GLN A 336 18.35 -6.28 2.57
C GLN A 336 18.27 -4.85 3.07
N VAL A 337 17.77 -4.63 4.26
CA VAL A 337 17.62 -3.29 4.84
C VAL A 337 18.29 -3.24 6.19
N SER A 338 19.18 -2.26 6.39
CA SER A 338 19.77 -1.98 7.68
C SER A 338 19.90 -0.47 7.86
N TYR A 339 19.32 0.09 8.90
CA TYR A 339 19.39 1.54 9.13
C TYR A 339 20.84 2.02 9.26
N ASP A 340 21.66 1.26 10.00
CA ASP A 340 23.06 1.56 10.28
C ASP A 340 23.92 0.28 10.13
N ILE A 341 25.01 0.39 9.38
CA ILE A 341 25.99 -0.67 9.14
C ILE A 341 27.40 -0.26 9.60
N SER A 342 27.52 0.73 10.47
CA SER A 342 28.82 1.17 11.04
C SER A 342 29.48 0.09 11.88
N SER A 343 28.70 -0.80 12.50
CA SER A 343 29.19 -1.97 13.22
C SER A 343 29.59 -3.08 12.24
N GLU A 344 30.83 -3.54 12.33
CA GLU A 344 31.33 -4.65 11.52
C GLU A 344 30.50 -5.93 11.70
N LYS A 345 29.99 -6.17 12.91
CA LYS A 345 29.09 -7.30 13.20
C LYS A 345 27.78 -7.21 12.40
N THR A 346 27.17 -6.02 12.34
CA THR A 346 25.95 -5.79 11.57
C THR A 346 26.25 -5.93 10.08
N LEU A 347 27.28 -5.26 9.58
CA LEU A 347 27.68 -5.32 8.18
C LEU A 347 27.91 -6.79 7.73
N ASN A 348 28.69 -7.56 8.49
CA ASN A 348 28.97 -8.96 8.18
C ASN A 348 27.70 -9.84 8.21
N ARG A 349 26.76 -9.57 9.12
CA ARG A 349 25.48 -10.30 9.19
C ARG A 349 24.65 -10.06 7.93
N GLU A 350 24.44 -8.80 7.54
CA GLU A 350 23.58 -8.41 6.42
C GLU A 350 24.18 -8.85 5.08
N THR A 351 25.47 -8.61 4.89
CA THR A 351 26.16 -9.01 3.64
C THR A 351 26.27 -10.53 3.49
N SER A 352 26.55 -11.26 4.58
CA SER A 352 26.59 -12.73 4.54
C SER A 352 25.20 -13.33 4.23
N ALA A 353 24.12 -12.73 4.72
CA ALA A 353 22.76 -13.16 4.40
C ALA A 353 22.47 -13.01 2.90
N LEU A 354 22.79 -11.84 2.31
CA LEU A 354 22.64 -11.59 0.89
C LEU A 354 23.45 -12.55 0.02
N VAL A 355 24.73 -12.75 0.33
CA VAL A 355 25.63 -13.66 -0.43
C VAL A 355 25.13 -15.09 -0.39
N LYS A 356 24.76 -15.62 0.78
CA LYS A 356 24.18 -16.97 0.91
C LYS A 356 22.88 -17.11 0.12
N ALA A 357 22.01 -16.12 0.20
CA ALA A 357 20.76 -16.14 -0.55
C ALA A 357 21.02 -16.00 -2.05
N GLY A 358 21.92 -15.12 -2.49
CA GLY A 358 22.32 -14.95 -3.87
C GLY A 358 22.77 -16.25 -4.51
N THR A 359 23.66 -16.95 -3.83
CA THR A 359 24.15 -18.28 -4.26
C THR A 359 23.00 -19.31 -4.31
N SER A 360 22.21 -19.40 -3.24
CA SER A 360 21.12 -20.39 -3.11
C SER A 360 19.99 -20.17 -4.10
N LEU A 361 19.64 -18.91 -4.36
CA LEU A 361 18.52 -18.52 -5.22
C LEU A 361 18.97 -18.14 -6.65
N LYS A 362 20.28 -18.23 -6.94
CA LYS A 362 20.89 -17.89 -8.24
C LYS A 362 20.54 -16.47 -8.69
N CYS A 363 20.78 -15.50 -7.81
CA CYS A 363 20.52 -14.09 -8.05
C CYS A 363 21.78 -13.28 -7.81
N ASP A 364 22.26 -12.57 -8.86
CA ASP A 364 23.48 -11.77 -8.80
C ASP A 364 23.20 -10.30 -8.42
N LYS A 365 21.94 -9.86 -8.45
CA LYS A 365 21.57 -8.51 -8.08
C LYS A 365 21.27 -8.43 -6.58
N LEU A 366 22.28 -8.01 -5.81
CA LEU A 366 22.24 -7.91 -4.37
C LEU A 366 22.28 -6.44 -3.95
N THR A 367 21.25 -5.99 -3.26
CA THR A 367 21.11 -4.60 -2.81
C THR A 367 21.01 -4.55 -1.28
N LEU A 368 21.83 -3.72 -0.64
CA LEU A 368 21.76 -3.41 0.77
C LEU A 368 21.34 -1.94 0.93
N VAL A 369 20.10 -1.70 1.36
CA VAL A 369 19.59 -0.34 1.58
C VAL A 369 19.90 0.09 2.99
N THR A 370 20.65 1.20 3.14
CA THR A 370 20.98 1.82 4.43
C THR A 370 20.35 3.20 4.53
N ALA A 371 20.35 3.82 5.71
CA ALA A 371 19.82 5.19 5.82
C ALA A 371 20.61 6.17 4.95
N PHE A 372 21.96 6.16 5.01
CA PHE A 372 22.79 7.20 4.45
C PHE A 372 24.07 6.73 3.75
N GLU A 373 24.45 5.46 3.86
CA GLU A 373 25.66 4.94 3.27
C GLU A 373 25.48 4.51 1.81
N GLU A 374 26.48 4.75 0.98
CA GLU A 374 26.47 4.44 -0.46
C GLU A 374 27.87 3.98 -0.86
N ARG A 375 27.99 2.74 -1.29
CA ARG A 375 29.26 2.14 -1.79
C ARG A 375 29.00 0.77 -2.43
N GLU A 376 29.93 0.30 -3.22
CA GLU A 376 29.99 -1.09 -3.65
C GLU A 376 30.83 -1.93 -2.66
N LEU A 377 30.41 -3.15 -2.38
CA LEU A 377 31.13 -4.11 -1.57
C LEU A 377 31.32 -5.41 -2.33
N GLU A 378 32.52 -5.95 -2.34
CA GLU A 378 32.77 -7.29 -2.84
C GLU A 378 32.90 -8.25 -1.64
N VAL A 379 32.01 -9.25 -1.55
CA VAL A 379 31.96 -10.23 -0.47
C VAL A 379 31.90 -11.63 -1.07
N GLN A 380 32.92 -12.44 -0.84
CA GLN A 380 33.01 -13.83 -1.34
C GLN A 380 32.82 -13.93 -2.87
N GLY A 381 33.32 -12.95 -3.63
CA GLY A 381 33.23 -12.91 -5.08
C GLY A 381 31.87 -12.46 -5.64
N GLN A 382 30.97 -11.98 -4.79
CA GLN A 382 29.71 -11.36 -5.20
C GLN A 382 29.73 -9.86 -4.88
N VAL A 383 29.17 -9.06 -5.79
CA VAL A 383 29.06 -7.61 -5.63
C VAL A 383 27.73 -7.26 -4.96
N ILE A 384 27.80 -6.48 -3.91
CA ILE A 384 26.66 -5.93 -3.20
C ILE A 384 26.62 -4.41 -3.41
N ASP A 385 25.51 -3.91 -3.93
CA ASP A 385 25.27 -2.49 -4.09
C ASP A 385 24.66 -1.93 -2.77
N VAL A 386 25.44 -1.14 -2.03
CA VAL A 386 24.98 -0.45 -0.82
C VAL A 386 24.41 0.91 -1.22
N CYS A 387 23.13 1.09 -1.01
CA CYS A 387 22.38 2.27 -1.44
C CYS A 387 21.89 3.10 -0.27
N ALA A 388 22.05 4.41 -0.34
CA ALA A 388 21.44 5.35 0.61
C ALA A 388 19.93 5.45 0.32
N ALA A 389 19.11 5.18 1.35
CA ALA A 389 17.65 5.10 1.21
C ALA A 389 17.02 6.37 0.65
N TYR A 390 17.47 7.55 1.11
CA TYR A 390 16.94 8.84 0.64
C TYR A 390 17.15 9.09 -0.88
N LYS A 391 18.12 8.41 -1.50
CA LYS A 391 18.32 8.40 -2.96
C LYS A 391 17.56 7.24 -3.61
N TRP A 392 17.65 6.06 -3.00
CA TRP A 392 17.03 4.84 -3.52
C TRP A 392 15.50 4.95 -3.58
N LEU A 393 14.86 5.63 -2.63
CA LEU A 393 13.41 5.86 -2.58
C LEU A 393 12.90 6.90 -3.60
N LEU A 394 13.77 7.55 -4.35
CA LEU A 394 13.41 8.45 -5.46
C LEU A 394 13.07 7.70 -6.77
N ILE A 395 12.98 6.39 -6.72
CA ILE A 395 12.63 5.55 -7.87
C ILE A 395 11.22 5.80 -8.38
#